data_dbe90ca9483e28ec16a320d99afacfe5
#
_entry.id   dbe90ca9483e28ec16a320d99afacfe5
#
_cell.length_a   1.000
_cell.length_b   1.000
_cell.length_c   1.000
_cell.angle_alpha   90.00
_cell.angle_beta   90.00
_cell.angle_gamma   90.00
#
_symmetry.space_group_name_H-M   'P 1'
#
loop_
_entity.id
_entity.type
_entity.pdbx_description
1 polymer ?
#
loop_
_entity_poly.entity_id
_entity_poly.type
_entity_poly.pdbx_seq_one_letter_code
_entity_poly.pdbx_strand_id
1 'polypeptide(L)'
;MGDTSRLRIILCCLHDPISVSDIAERTALSQSLVSHHLRLLKAARMVRADRRGKQVFYVAADQHVQCVIEDMVAHIAEPIHGEEG
;
A
#
# COMPACT_ATOMS: atom_id res chain seq x y z
N MET A 1 -2.53 -11.99 -10.64
CA MET A 1 -2.00 -12.45 -10.01
C MET A 1 -1.21 -11.79 -9.11
N GLY A 2 -0.30 -11.72 -8.84
CA GLY A 2 0.54 -11.23 -7.88
C GLY A 2 0.33 -9.86 -7.38
N ASP A 3 -0.49 -9.14 -8.00
CA ASP A 3 -0.62 -7.77 -7.60
C ASP A 3 -1.49 -7.51 -6.43
N THR A 4 -2.20 -8.51 -5.95
CA THR A 4 -2.96 -8.31 -4.73
C THR A 4 -2.05 -8.04 -3.56
N SER A 5 -0.86 -8.61 -3.53
CA SER A 5 0.08 -8.35 -2.45
C SER A 5 0.47 -6.88 -2.44
N ARG A 6 0.74 -6.32 -3.59
CA ARG A 6 1.12 -4.91 -3.69
C ARG A 6 0.00 -4.01 -3.20
N LEU A 7 -1.24 -4.31 -3.60
CA LEU A 7 -2.38 -3.51 -3.17
C LEU A 7 -2.57 -3.58 -1.67
N ARG A 8 -2.43 -4.77 -1.09
CA ARG A 8 -2.57 -4.93 0.34
C ARG A 8 -1.51 -4.14 1.10
N ILE A 9 -0.29 -4.11 0.58
CA ILE A 9 0.78 -3.38 1.21
C ILE A 9 0.51 -1.88 1.16
N ILE A 10 0.09 -1.36 0.02
CA ILE A 10 -0.13 0.07 -0.09
C ILE A 10 -1.33 0.50 0.78
N LEU A 11 -2.31 -0.36 0.93
CA LEU A 11 -3.45 -0.04 1.79
C LEU A 11 -3.04 0.07 3.26
N CYS A 12 -2.04 -0.71 3.67
CA CYS A 12 -1.55 -0.63 5.04
C CYS A 12 -0.93 0.73 5.34
N CYS A 13 -0.31 1.36 4.34
CA CYS A 13 0.37 2.63 4.58
C CYS A 13 -0.36 3.82 3.97
N LEU A 14 -1.65 3.67 3.71
CA LEU A 14 -2.38 4.72 3.01
C LEU A 14 -2.54 5.98 3.85
N HIS A 15 -2.91 5.85 5.10
CA HIS A 15 -3.20 7.01 5.93
C HIS A 15 -2.16 7.28 7.00
N ASP A 16 -1.54 6.26 7.53
CA ASP A 16 -0.61 6.42 8.64
C ASP A 16 0.72 5.75 8.33
N PRO A 17 1.81 6.32 8.78
CA PRO A 17 3.11 5.66 8.60
C PRO A 17 3.14 4.32 9.32
N ILE A 18 3.74 3.34 8.70
CA ILE A 18 3.78 1.99 9.24
C ILE A 18 5.11 1.34 8.87
N SER A 19 5.66 0.55 9.76
CA SER A 19 6.95 -0.09 9.55
C SER A 19 6.81 -1.34 8.69
N VAL A 20 7.93 -1.79 8.13
CA VAL A 20 7.95 -3.00 7.31
C VAL A 20 7.46 -4.20 8.11
N SER A 21 7.91 -4.34 9.35
CA SER A 21 7.50 -5.50 10.14
C SER A 21 6.01 -5.48 10.43
N ASP A 22 5.43 -4.31 10.65
CA ASP A 22 4.00 -4.24 10.90
C ASP A 22 3.20 -4.53 9.63
N ILE A 23 3.68 -4.08 8.47
CA ILE A 23 3.03 -4.40 7.22
C ILE A 23 3.09 -5.91 6.98
N ALA A 24 4.25 -6.51 7.22
CA ALA A 24 4.41 -7.94 7.02
C ALA A 24 3.44 -8.72 7.92
N GLU A 25 3.31 -8.28 9.14
CA GLU A 25 2.41 -8.94 10.07
C GLU A 25 0.96 -8.82 9.62
N ARG A 26 0.54 -7.65 9.22
CA ARG A 26 -0.85 -7.43 8.81
C ARG A 26 -1.20 -8.15 7.51
N THR A 27 -0.23 -8.31 6.63
CA THR A 27 -0.50 -8.91 5.34
C THR A 27 -0.17 -10.40 5.30
N ALA A 28 0.49 -10.90 6.35
CA ALA A 28 0.98 -12.28 6.41
C ALA A 28 2.00 -12.57 5.32
N LEU A 29 2.71 -11.54 4.86
CA LEU A 29 3.76 -11.69 3.88
C LEU A 29 5.11 -11.60 4.58
N SER A 30 6.16 -12.11 3.96
CA SER A 30 7.49 -12.01 4.54
C SER A 30 7.98 -10.57 4.50
N GLN A 31 8.86 -10.23 5.41
CA GLN A 31 9.44 -8.89 5.42
C GLN A 31 10.25 -8.64 4.16
N SER A 32 10.90 -9.66 3.63
CA SER A 32 11.65 -9.52 2.40
C SER A 32 10.75 -9.13 1.24
N LEU A 33 9.60 -9.78 1.14
CA LEU A 33 8.67 -9.48 0.07
C LEU A 33 8.07 -8.09 0.23
N VAL A 34 7.71 -7.73 1.47
CA VAL A 34 7.18 -6.42 1.75
C VAL A 34 8.20 -5.33 1.39
N SER A 35 9.45 -5.54 1.79
CA SER A 35 10.51 -4.59 1.48
C SER A 35 10.69 -4.44 -0.02
N HIS A 36 10.62 -5.54 -0.74
CA HIS A 36 10.76 -5.51 -2.19
C HIS A 36 9.66 -4.65 -2.82
N HIS A 37 8.43 -4.89 -2.43
CA HIS A 37 7.31 -4.12 -2.97
C HIS A 37 7.40 -2.65 -2.57
N LEU A 38 7.79 -2.36 -1.33
CA LEU A 38 7.89 -0.98 -0.88
C LEU A 38 8.98 -0.23 -1.66
N ARG A 39 10.08 -0.93 -2.01
CA ARG A 39 11.11 -0.30 -2.80
C ARG A 39 10.58 0.09 -4.17
N LEU A 40 9.80 -0.78 -4.78
CA LEU A 40 9.21 -0.48 -6.08
C LEU A 40 8.17 0.64 -5.98
N LEU A 41 7.36 0.61 -4.93
CA LEU A 41 6.35 1.65 -4.73
C LEU A 41 7.00 3.00 -4.46
N LYS A 42 8.11 3.01 -3.73
CA LYS A 42 8.82 4.24 -3.47
C LYS A 42 9.42 4.78 -4.77
N ALA A 43 9.99 3.91 -5.58
CA ALA A 43 10.56 4.32 -6.85
C ALA A 43 9.48 4.90 -7.78
N ALA A 44 8.27 4.39 -7.68
CA ALA A 44 7.15 4.88 -8.45
C ALA A 44 6.49 6.11 -7.81
N ARG A 45 7.01 6.55 -6.67
CA ARG A 45 6.51 7.72 -5.94
C ARG A 45 5.10 7.54 -5.41
N MET A 46 4.75 6.30 -5.14
CA MET A 46 3.46 5.99 -4.54
C MET A 46 3.52 6.05 -3.02
N VAL A 47 4.68 5.74 -2.45
CA VAL A 47 4.88 5.85 -1.00
C VAL A 47 6.16 6.61 -0.75
N ARG A 48 6.27 7.17 0.44
CA ARG A 48 7.51 7.81 0.86
C ARG A 48 7.98 7.14 2.15
N ALA A 49 9.27 7.20 2.40
CA ALA A 49 9.87 6.63 3.59
C ALA A 49 10.08 7.72 4.61
N ASP A 50 9.75 7.43 5.86
CA ASP A 50 9.91 8.38 6.95
C ASP A 50 10.75 7.69 8.00
N ARG A 51 11.98 8.13 8.17
CA ARG A 51 12.87 7.50 9.10
C ARG A 51 12.71 8.09 10.48
N ARG A 52 12.50 7.24 11.45
CA ARG A 52 12.34 7.66 12.84
C ARG A 52 13.27 6.80 13.69
N GLY A 53 14.36 7.39 14.12
CA GLY A 53 15.35 6.65 14.88
C GLY A 53 15.95 5.54 14.01
N LYS A 54 15.84 4.32 14.48
CA LYS A 54 16.40 3.20 13.75
C LYS A 54 15.40 2.53 12.84
N GLN A 55 14.17 3.00 12.83
CA GLN A 55 13.15 2.39 12.03
C GLN A 55 12.74 3.28 10.88
N VAL A 56 12.29 2.65 9.81
CA VAL A 56 11.77 3.36 8.66
C VAL A 56 10.30 3.03 8.54
N PHE A 57 9.49 4.06 8.42
CA PHE A 57 8.06 3.91 8.25
C PHE A 57 7.69 4.36 6.85
N TYR A 58 6.66 3.77 6.31
CA TYR A 58 6.21 4.09 4.96
C TYR A 58 4.78 4.58 5.00
N VAL A 59 4.48 5.56 4.15
CA VAL A 59 3.13 6.13 4.09
C VAL A 59 2.92 6.60 2.65
N ALA A 60 1.66 6.71 2.23
CA ALA A 60 1.35 7.19 0.89
C ALA A 60 2.06 8.52 0.66
N ALA A 61 2.57 8.70 -0.55
CA ALA A 61 3.45 9.83 -0.84
C ALA A 61 2.75 11.17 -0.62
N ASP A 62 1.47 11.27 -0.98
CA ASP A 62 0.74 12.49 -0.75
C ASP A 62 -0.75 12.19 -0.80
N GLN A 63 -1.55 13.24 -0.60
CA GLN A 63 -2.99 13.08 -0.56
C GLN A 63 -3.55 12.67 -1.91
N HIS A 64 -2.93 13.08 -2.97
CA HIS A 64 -3.38 12.69 -4.30
C HIS A 64 -3.30 11.18 -4.48
N VAL A 65 -2.19 10.59 -4.04
CA VAL A 65 -2.03 9.14 -4.10
C VAL A 65 -3.10 8.46 -3.26
N GLN A 66 -3.37 9.00 -2.06
CA GLN A 66 -4.41 8.44 -1.21
C GLN A 66 -5.76 8.42 -1.93
N CYS A 67 -6.11 9.51 -2.57
CA CYS A 67 -7.39 9.60 -3.26
C CYS A 67 -7.47 8.62 -4.42
N VAL A 68 -6.41 8.49 -5.18
CA VAL A 68 -6.40 7.59 -6.33
C VAL A 68 -6.56 6.15 -5.86
N ILE A 69 -5.82 5.76 -4.81
CA ILE A 69 -5.89 4.39 -4.31
C ILE A 69 -7.27 4.10 -3.72
N GLU A 70 -7.81 5.03 -2.97
CA GLU A 70 -9.14 4.85 -2.37
C GLU A 70 -10.19 4.70 -3.45
N ASP A 71 -10.07 5.46 -4.52
CA ASP A 71 -11.01 5.37 -5.63
C ASP A 71 -10.90 4.02 -6.31
N MET A 72 -9.69 3.53 -6.53
CA MET A 72 -9.48 2.22 -7.11
C MET A 72 -10.09 1.12 -6.25
N VAL A 73 -9.89 1.22 -4.94
CA VAL A 73 -10.41 0.21 -4.04
C VAL A 73 -11.93 0.23 -4.04
N ALA A 74 -12.53 1.40 -4.08
CA ALA A 74 -13.97 1.50 -4.12
C ALA A 74 -14.54 0.82 -5.36
N HIS A 75 -13.87 0.98 -6.48
CA HIS A 75 -14.32 0.34 -7.71
C HIS A 75 -14.15 -1.18 -7.67
N ILE A 76 -13.06 -1.64 -7.08
CA ILE A 76 -12.82 -3.06 -6.99
C ILE A 76 -13.82 -3.72 -6.05
N ALA A 77 -14.13 -3.04 -4.95
CA ALA A 77 -15.02 -3.60 -3.95
C ALA A 77 -16.48 -3.56 -4.36
N GLU A 78 -16.83 -2.70 -5.27
CA GLU A 78 -18.20 -2.61 -5.70
C GLU A 78 -18.59 -3.80 -6.51
N PRO A 79 -19.77 -4.31 -6.32
CA PRO A 79 -20.24 -5.38 -7.17
C PRO A 79 -20.41 -4.84 -8.53
N ILE A 80 -20.13 -5.67 -9.45
CA ILE A 80 -20.14 -5.22 -10.73
C ILE A 80 -21.43 -5.15 -11.22
N HIS A 81 -22.30 -5.02 -10.71
CA HIS A 81 -23.43 -4.99 -11.24
C HIS A 81 -23.57 -3.97 -12.08
N GLY A 82 -23.14 -3.62 -12.07
CA GLY A 82 -23.33 -2.94 -12.82
C GLY A 82 -23.50 -3.08 -13.95
N GLU A 83 -23.42 -3.43 -13.98
CA GLU A 83 -23.53 -3.38 -14.75
C GLU A 83 -24.28 -3.50 -15.28
N GLU A 84 -24.72 -3.59 -15.00
CA GLU A 84 -25.40 -3.56 -15.23
C GLU A 84 -25.67 -3.20 -15.92
N GLY A 85 -25.41 -3.17 -16.24
CA GLY A 85 -25.69 -2.79 -16.78
C GLY A 85 -25.81 -2.65 -17.24
#